data_ab8875ced877bb981555038a857eff29
#
_entry.id   ab8875ced877bb981555038a857eff29
#
_cell.length_a   1.000
_cell.length_b   1.000
_cell.length_c   1.000
_cell.angle_alpha   90.00
_cell.angle_beta   90.00
_cell.angle_gamma   90.00
#
_symmetry.space_group_name_H-M   'P 1'
#
loop_
_entity.id
_entity.type
_entity.pdbx_description
1 polymer ?
#
loop_
_entity_poly.entity_id
_entity_poly.type
_entity_poly.pdbx_seq_one_letter_code
_entity_poly.pdbx_strand_id
1 'polypeptide(L)'
;MSNEELKVKITELLPAATFEEGGEWLTINIDPKDWLPLAQQLRNDDSLYFDYLFCLTCIDWKTHLTMVYHLSSTKYRHNIVIKSKLDRSNPEIETVSHIWRTAEFHEREVYEMFGVNFLNHPDLRLLILPDGWEGKNPLRKDFEDPINMIKL
;
A
#
# COMPACT_ATOMS: atom_id res chain seq x y z
N MET A 1 -1.22 16.16 15.36
CA MET A 1 -0.25 16.98 14.60
C MET A 1 -0.90 17.53 13.34
N SER A 2 -0.49 18.73 12.93
CA SER A 2 -0.83 19.27 11.63
C SER A 2 -0.05 18.56 10.52
N ASN A 3 -0.46 18.73 9.27
CA ASN A 3 0.25 18.15 8.13
C ASN A 3 1.71 18.63 8.06
N GLU A 4 1.96 19.90 8.40
CA GLU A 4 3.32 20.45 8.41
C GLU A 4 4.20 19.80 9.47
N GLU A 5 3.68 19.59 10.67
CA GLU A 5 4.40 18.90 11.74
C GLU A 5 4.69 17.44 11.39
N LEU A 6 3.71 16.75 10.80
CA LEU A 6 3.89 15.38 10.31
C LEU A 6 4.98 15.33 9.23
N LYS A 7 4.97 16.28 8.30
CA LYS A 7 5.96 16.38 7.23
C LYS A 7 7.37 16.51 7.78
N VAL A 8 7.56 17.40 8.76
CA VAL A 8 8.87 17.56 9.43
C VAL A 8 9.32 16.28 10.09
N LYS A 9 8.43 15.65 10.85
CA LYS A 9 8.75 14.40 11.57
C LYS A 9 9.12 13.26 10.61
N ILE A 10 8.37 13.10 9.53
CA ILE A 10 8.63 12.05 8.54
C ILE A 10 9.93 12.34 7.77
N THR A 11 10.23 13.59 7.48
CA THR A 11 11.51 13.97 6.86
C THR A 11 12.69 13.60 7.75
N GLU A 12 12.55 13.73 9.06
CA GLU A 12 13.59 13.28 10.02
C GLU A 12 13.78 11.76 9.99
N LEU A 13 12.66 11.00 9.87
CA LEU A 13 12.70 9.54 9.83
C LEU A 13 13.21 8.98 8.50
N LEU A 14 12.83 9.61 7.40
CA LEU A 14 13.21 9.19 6.05
C LEU A 14 13.46 10.42 5.17
N PRO A 15 14.71 10.91 5.10
CA PRO A 15 15.03 12.10 4.30
C PRO A 15 14.79 11.94 2.81
N ALA A 16 14.78 10.69 2.29
CA ALA A 16 14.53 10.41 0.88
C ALA A 16 13.03 10.48 0.50
N ALA A 17 12.13 10.61 1.45
CA ALA A 17 10.70 10.69 1.17
C ALA A 17 10.36 12.00 0.45
N THR A 18 9.44 11.91 -0.51
CA THR A 18 8.89 13.09 -1.19
C THR A 18 7.42 13.25 -0.84
N PHE A 19 6.90 14.46 -0.97
CA PHE A 19 5.55 14.79 -0.54
C PHE A 19 4.74 15.34 -1.70
N GLU A 20 3.45 14.95 -1.77
CA GLU A 20 2.50 15.53 -2.71
C GLU A 20 1.75 16.67 -2.01
N GLU A 21 1.49 17.76 -2.75
CA GLU A 21 0.74 18.90 -2.24
C GLU A 21 -0.72 18.83 -2.66
N GLY A 22 -1.58 19.52 -1.91
CA GLY A 22 -2.96 19.79 -2.31
C GLY A 22 -4.02 18.77 -1.88
N GLY A 23 -3.68 17.81 -1.03
CA GLY A 23 -4.63 16.86 -0.47
C GLY A 23 -5.11 17.25 0.93
N GLU A 24 -6.23 16.69 1.35
CA GLU A 24 -6.69 16.82 2.74
C GLU A 24 -5.70 16.22 3.72
N TRP A 25 -5.13 15.05 3.34
CA TRP A 25 -4.15 14.31 4.13
C TRP A 25 -2.78 14.39 3.49
N LEU A 26 -1.75 14.44 4.32
CA LEU A 26 -0.37 14.41 3.86
C LEU A 26 -0.11 13.11 3.09
N THR A 27 0.32 13.25 1.84
CA THR A 27 0.66 12.13 0.97
C THR A 27 2.17 12.06 0.78
N ILE A 28 2.73 10.88 1.03
CA ILE A 28 4.18 10.65 1.08
C ILE A 28 4.54 9.57 0.07
N ASN A 29 5.48 9.90 -0.83
CA ASN A 29 6.02 8.94 -1.80
C ASN A 29 7.35 8.39 -1.30
N ILE A 30 7.47 7.06 -1.26
CA ILE A 30 8.65 6.37 -0.77
C ILE A 30 9.07 5.26 -1.74
N ASP A 31 10.32 4.83 -1.63
CA ASP A 31 10.81 3.64 -2.31
C ASP A 31 10.32 2.37 -1.57
N PRO A 32 9.92 1.30 -2.27
CA PRO A 32 9.46 0.07 -1.63
C PRO A 32 10.44 -0.51 -0.61
N LYS A 33 11.73 -0.40 -0.84
CA LYS A 33 12.77 -0.90 0.09
C LYS A 33 12.79 -0.17 1.43
N ASP A 34 12.29 1.06 1.47
CA ASP A 34 12.26 1.90 2.68
C ASP A 34 10.97 1.72 3.48
N TRP A 35 9.99 1.00 2.92
CA TRP A 35 8.65 0.91 3.52
C TRP A 35 8.62 0.19 4.86
N LEU A 36 9.18 -1.01 4.95
CA LEU A 36 9.10 -1.77 6.20
C LEU A 36 9.76 -1.05 7.39
N PRO A 37 10.99 -0.51 7.26
CA PRO A 37 11.60 0.27 8.35
C PRO A 37 10.77 1.48 8.73
N LEU A 38 10.25 2.22 7.76
CA LEU A 38 9.39 3.38 8.02
C LEU A 38 8.09 2.98 8.72
N ALA A 39 7.46 1.89 8.27
CA ALA A 39 6.23 1.37 8.86
C ALA A 39 6.41 1.02 10.34
N GLN A 40 7.53 0.39 10.69
CA GLN A 40 7.85 0.07 12.08
C GLN A 40 7.99 1.34 12.93
N GLN A 41 8.63 2.36 12.40
CA GLN A 41 8.79 3.64 13.10
C GLN A 41 7.45 4.38 13.25
N LEU A 42 6.64 4.40 12.21
CA LEU A 42 5.31 5.03 12.24
C LEU A 42 4.41 4.38 13.30
N ARG A 43 4.49 3.08 13.45
CA ARG A 43 3.70 2.34 14.44
C ARG A 43 4.23 2.51 15.87
N ASN A 44 5.55 2.50 16.05
CA ASN A 44 6.19 2.42 17.36
C ASN A 44 6.54 3.79 17.95
N ASP A 45 6.62 4.86 17.16
CA ASP A 45 6.90 6.20 17.67
C ASP A 45 5.69 6.74 18.43
N ASP A 46 5.90 7.05 19.73
CA ASP A 46 4.84 7.52 20.62
C ASP A 46 4.21 8.85 20.18
N SER A 47 4.95 9.67 19.44
CA SER A 47 4.45 10.96 18.95
C SER A 47 3.63 10.83 17.67
N LEU A 48 3.80 9.75 16.93
CA LEU A 48 3.08 9.45 15.70
C LEU A 48 1.93 8.48 15.92
N TYR A 49 2.20 7.37 16.54
CA TYR A 49 1.23 6.37 16.97
C TYR A 49 0.22 5.98 15.88
N PHE A 50 0.72 5.63 14.68
CA PHE A 50 -0.13 5.14 13.60
C PHE A 50 -0.52 3.67 13.87
N ASP A 51 -1.58 3.48 14.61
CA ASP A 51 -2.04 2.18 15.08
C ASP A 51 -3.09 1.54 14.18
N TYR A 52 -3.60 2.25 13.17
CA TYR A 52 -4.66 1.77 12.31
C TYR A 52 -4.35 1.97 10.82
N LEU A 53 -4.17 0.85 10.12
CA LEU A 53 -4.14 0.81 8.67
C LEU A 53 -5.58 0.51 8.21
N PHE A 54 -6.27 1.52 7.69
CA PHE A 54 -7.68 1.38 7.36
C PHE A 54 -7.97 1.20 5.88
N CYS A 55 -6.99 1.41 5.02
CA CYS A 55 -7.12 1.15 3.59
C CYS A 55 -5.75 0.82 3.00
N LEU A 56 -5.73 -0.20 2.17
CA LEU A 56 -4.55 -0.61 1.42
C LEU A 56 -5.04 -1.02 0.04
N THR A 57 -4.50 -0.40 -0.99
CA THR A 57 -4.90 -0.66 -2.37
C THR A 57 -3.73 -0.48 -3.34
N CYS A 58 -3.99 -0.71 -4.61
CA CYS A 58 -3.02 -0.56 -5.67
C CYS A 58 -3.65 0.18 -6.85
N ILE A 59 -2.84 0.93 -7.58
CA ILE A 59 -3.26 1.62 -8.80
C ILE A 59 -2.40 1.13 -9.96
N ASP A 60 -3.02 0.69 -11.03
CA ASP A 60 -2.32 0.35 -12.28
C ASP A 60 -2.28 1.57 -13.20
N TRP A 61 -1.09 2.15 -13.35
CA TRP A 61 -0.84 3.28 -14.26
C TRP A 61 -0.43 2.84 -15.67
N LYS A 62 -0.50 1.54 -15.98
CA LYS A 62 -0.02 0.90 -17.21
C LYS A 62 1.50 0.83 -17.33
N THR A 63 2.21 1.85 -16.91
CA THR A 63 3.69 1.88 -16.89
C THR A 63 4.27 1.27 -15.62
N HIS A 64 3.55 1.41 -14.52
CA HIS A 64 3.95 0.91 -13.20
C HIS A 64 2.73 0.71 -12.33
N LEU A 65 2.91 0.03 -11.19
CA LEU A 65 1.91 -0.08 -10.13
C LEU A 65 2.29 0.86 -9.00
N THR A 66 1.28 1.42 -8.32
CA THR A 66 1.49 2.21 -7.11
C THR A 66 0.72 1.61 -5.96
N MET A 67 1.42 1.22 -4.89
CA MET A 67 0.78 0.83 -3.65
C MET A 67 0.34 2.08 -2.88
N VAL A 68 -0.84 2.02 -2.30
CA VAL A 68 -1.41 3.12 -1.52
C VAL A 68 -1.85 2.60 -0.17
N TYR A 69 -1.29 3.18 0.89
CA TYR A 69 -1.60 2.83 2.28
C TYR A 69 -2.18 4.04 2.99
N HIS A 70 -3.33 3.86 3.63
CA HIS A 70 -3.95 4.89 4.45
C HIS A 70 -3.81 4.52 5.92
N LEU A 71 -3.13 5.37 6.66
CA LEU A 71 -2.84 5.17 8.08
C LEU A 71 -3.48 6.25 8.93
N SER A 72 -3.95 5.86 10.09
CA SER A 72 -4.54 6.75 11.08
C SER A 72 -4.00 6.48 12.46
N SER A 73 -3.91 7.52 13.28
CA SER A 73 -3.72 7.38 14.71
C SER A 73 -5.07 7.56 15.42
N THR A 74 -5.52 6.53 16.11
CA THR A 74 -6.75 6.62 16.91
C THR A 74 -6.56 7.49 18.14
N LYS A 75 -5.31 7.65 18.60
CA LYS A 75 -4.97 8.46 19.76
C LYS A 75 -4.92 9.97 19.41
N TYR A 76 -4.21 10.31 18.34
CA TYR A 76 -3.98 11.72 17.97
C TYR A 76 -4.88 12.20 16.84
N ARG A 77 -5.64 11.31 16.21
CA ARG A 77 -6.59 11.59 15.12
C ARG A 77 -5.99 12.32 13.94
N HIS A 78 -4.77 11.96 13.58
CA HIS A 78 -4.15 12.43 12.35
C HIS A 78 -4.02 11.27 11.35
N ASN A 79 -4.02 11.61 10.07
CA ASN A 79 -3.99 10.64 8.97
C ASN A 79 -2.86 10.94 8.02
N ILE A 80 -2.31 9.90 7.41
CA ILE A 80 -1.34 10.02 6.32
C ILE A 80 -1.66 9.02 5.22
N VAL A 81 -1.18 9.30 4.02
CA VAL A 81 -1.21 8.39 2.88
C VAL A 81 0.21 8.09 2.45
N ILE A 82 0.57 6.83 2.37
CA ILE A 82 1.88 6.38 1.88
C ILE A 82 1.68 5.78 0.50
N LYS A 83 2.46 6.24 -0.47
CA LYS A 83 2.47 5.69 -1.83
C LYS A 83 3.85 5.15 -2.15
N SER A 84 3.90 4.01 -2.82
CA SER A 84 5.13 3.39 -3.26
C SER A 84 4.98 2.86 -4.67
N LYS A 85 5.89 3.28 -5.56
CA LYS A 85 5.90 2.88 -6.96
C LYS A 85 6.61 1.54 -7.11
N LEU A 86 5.94 0.58 -7.76
CA LEU A 86 6.46 -0.76 -8.01
C LEU A 86 6.69 -0.98 -9.51
N ASP A 87 7.67 -1.83 -9.83
CA ASP A 87 7.86 -2.31 -11.19
C ASP A 87 6.68 -3.20 -11.59
N ARG A 88 5.98 -2.86 -12.67
CA ARG A 88 4.79 -3.59 -13.12
C ARG A 88 5.09 -5.01 -13.56
N SER A 89 6.29 -5.26 -14.07
CA SER A 89 6.71 -6.60 -14.54
C SER A 89 7.10 -7.53 -13.38
N ASN A 90 7.55 -6.97 -12.27
CA ASN A 90 7.96 -7.73 -11.08
C ASN A 90 7.62 -6.94 -9.80
N PRO A 91 6.32 -6.74 -9.49
CA PRO A 91 5.93 -5.91 -8.36
C PRO A 91 6.12 -6.67 -7.05
N GLU A 92 7.02 -6.16 -6.22
CA GLU A 92 7.34 -6.73 -4.91
C GLU A 92 7.42 -5.62 -3.87
N ILE A 93 6.90 -5.90 -2.67
CA ILE A 93 7.02 -5.05 -1.50
C ILE A 93 6.91 -5.92 -0.25
N GLU A 94 7.59 -5.53 0.82
CA GLU A 94 7.49 -6.24 2.09
C GLU A 94 6.08 -6.17 2.68
N THR A 95 5.64 -7.27 3.27
CA THR A 95 4.39 -7.30 4.03
C THR A 95 4.48 -6.40 5.26
N VAL A 96 3.38 -5.75 5.61
CA VAL A 96 3.22 -5.04 6.89
C VAL A 96 2.14 -5.68 7.77
N SER A 97 1.75 -6.91 7.46
CA SER A 97 0.72 -7.65 8.18
C SER A 97 1.08 -7.95 9.64
N HIS A 98 2.37 -8.04 9.96
CA HIS A 98 2.84 -8.21 11.34
C HIS A 98 2.86 -6.90 12.15
N ILE A 99 2.75 -5.76 11.47
CA ILE A 99 2.65 -4.43 12.11
C ILE A 99 1.17 -4.07 12.29
N TRP A 100 0.38 -4.22 11.23
CA TRP A 100 -1.07 -3.98 11.23
C TRP A 100 -1.79 -5.22 10.71
N ARG A 101 -2.52 -5.91 11.56
CA ARG A 101 -3.21 -7.16 11.16
C ARG A 101 -4.22 -6.98 10.04
N THR A 102 -4.84 -5.81 9.95
CA THR A 102 -5.76 -5.50 8.85
C THR A 102 -5.11 -5.64 7.48
N ALA A 103 -3.80 -5.45 7.38
CA ALA A 103 -3.06 -5.57 6.13
C ALA A 103 -3.07 -6.99 5.57
N GLU A 104 -3.19 -8.02 6.39
CA GLU A 104 -3.10 -9.42 5.93
C GLU A 104 -4.07 -9.71 4.79
N PHE A 105 -5.35 -9.38 4.95
CA PHE A 105 -6.35 -9.62 3.92
C PHE A 105 -6.31 -8.60 2.80
N HIS A 106 -6.04 -7.33 3.10
CA HIS A 106 -5.86 -6.30 2.08
C HIS A 106 -4.70 -6.64 1.13
N GLU A 107 -3.61 -7.16 1.66
CA GLU A 107 -2.46 -7.58 0.84
C GLU A 107 -2.81 -8.78 -0.05
N ARG A 108 -3.59 -9.73 0.44
CA ARG A 108 -4.08 -10.84 -0.37
C ARG A 108 -4.98 -10.36 -1.52
N GLU A 109 -5.85 -9.39 -1.26
CA GLU A 109 -6.69 -8.80 -2.30
C GLU A 109 -5.83 -8.13 -3.39
N VAL A 110 -4.85 -7.33 -3.02
CA VAL A 110 -3.94 -6.71 -3.99
C VAL A 110 -3.11 -7.75 -4.74
N TYR A 111 -2.66 -8.79 -4.06
CA TYR A 111 -1.97 -9.91 -4.69
C TYR A 111 -2.82 -10.55 -5.80
N GLU A 112 -4.06 -10.91 -5.51
CA GLU A 112 -4.90 -11.60 -6.48
C GLU A 112 -5.40 -10.67 -7.60
N MET A 113 -5.66 -9.40 -7.30
CA MET A 113 -6.22 -8.45 -8.26
C MET A 113 -5.16 -7.79 -9.15
N PHE A 114 -3.96 -7.57 -8.65
CA PHE A 114 -2.89 -6.86 -9.36
C PHE A 114 -1.61 -7.66 -9.56
N GLY A 115 -1.43 -8.76 -8.86
CA GLY A 115 -0.23 -9.60 -8.96
C GLY A 115 0.96 -9.08 -8.18
N VAL A 116 0.75 -8.27 -7.16
CA VAL A 116 1.83 -7.80 -6.28
C VAL A 116 2.25 -8.93 -5.34
N ASN A 117 3.54 -9.22 -5.29
CA ASN A 117 4.11 -10.18 -4.35
C ASN A 117 4.49 -9.48 -3.04
N PHE A 118 3.82 -9.84 -1.95
CA PHE A 118 4.14 -9.33 -0.62
C PHE A 118 5.13 -10.26 0.06
N LEU A 119 6.38 -9.81 0.12
CA LEU A 119 7.48 -10.59 0.69
C LEU A 119 7.23 -10.86 2.18
N ASN A 120 7.47 -12.11 2.58
CA ASN A 120 7.29 -12.58 3.96
C ASN A 120 5.84 -12.55 4.48
N HIS A 121 4.86 -12.50 3.59
CA HIS A 121 3.45 -12.62 3.99
C HIS A 121 3.20 -14.02 4.55
N PRO A 122 2.44 -14.15 5.67
CA PRO A 122 2.24 -15.44 6.32
C PRO A 122 1.35 -16.42 5.54
N ASP A 123 0.48 -15.92 4.65
CA ASP A 123 -0.48 -16.77 3.92
C ASP A 123 -0.96 -16.05 2.65
N LEU A 124 -0.04 -15.89 1.68
CA LEU A 124 -0.33 -15.17 0.43
C LEU A 124 -1.00 -16.10 -0.58
N ARG A 125 -2.33 -16.11 -0.58
CA ARG A 125 -3.17 -16.91 -1.47
C ARG A 125 -4.43 -16.15 -1.84
N LEU A 126 -5.24 -16.69 -2.75
CA LEU A 126 -6.51 -16.07 -3.15
C LEU A 126 -7.43 -15.84 -1.95
N LEU A 127 -8.12 -14.71 -1.96
CA LEU A 127 -9.09 -14.31 -0.93
C LEU A 127 -10.52 -14.34 -1.45
N ILE A 128 -10.77 -13.65 -2.54
CA ILE A 128 -12.10 -13.43 -3.13
C ILE A 128 -12.27 -14.23 -4.42
N LEU A 129 -11.23 -14.32 -5.24
CA LEU A 129 -11.27 -14.99 -6.53
C LEU A 129 -11.42 -16.51 -6.37
N PRO A 130 -12.16 -17.19 -7.28
CA PRO A 130 -12.30 -18.63 -7.24
C PRO A 130 -11.02 -19.34 -7.61
N ASP A 131 -10.94 -20.63 -7.24
CA ASP A 131 -9.80 -21.48 -7.60
C ASP A 131 -9.55 -21.46 -9.11
N GLY A 132 -8.27 -21.43 -9.49
CA GLY A 132 -7.86 -21.35 -10.90
C GLY A 132 -7.67 -19.94 -11.43
N TRP A 133 -7.93 -18.90 -10.63
CA TRP A 133 -7.74 -17.51 -11.03
C TRP A 133 -6.39 -16.92 -10.63
N GLU A 134 -5.51 -17.72 -10.05
CA GLU A 134 -4.17 -17.27 -9.71
C GLU A 134 -3.45 -16.71 -10.94
N GLY A 135 -2.88 -15.51 -10.81
CA GLY A 135 -2.10 -14.86 -11.86
C GLY A 135 -2.94 -14.17 -12.94
N LYS A 136 -4.26 -14.21 -12.89
CA LYS A 136 -5.11 -13.51 -13.86
C LYS A 136 -5.17 -12.01 -13.63
N ASN A 137 -5.06 -11.56 -12.39
CA ASN A 137 -4.98 -10.15 -11.99
C ASN A 137 -6.06 -9.27 -12.63
N PRO A 138 -7.36 -9.48 -12.30
CA PRO A 138 -8.46 -8.88 -13.06
C PRO A 138 -8.60 -7.36 -12.93
N LEU A 139 -7.94 -6.70 -11.97
CA LEU A 139 -7.96 -5.25 -11.87
C LEU A 139 -6.82 -4.55 -12.61
N ARG A 140 -5.93 -5.29 -13.26
CA ARG A 140 -4.96 -4.67 -14.17
C ARG A 140 -5.67 -4.12 -15.41
N LYS A 141 -5.16 -2.99 -15.93
CA LYS A 141 -5.74 -2.28 -17.06
C LYS A 141 -5.77 -3.09 -18.37
N ASP A 142 -4.87 -4.05 -18.51
CA ASP A 142 -4.76 -4.93 -19.68
C ASP A 142 -5.44 -6.28 -19.52
N PHE A 143 -6.16 -6.50 -18.40
CA PHE A 143 -6.91 -7.73 -18.20
C PHE A 143 -8.03 -7.87 -19.24
N GLU A 144 -8.13 -9.04 -19.84
CA GLU A 144 -9.20 -9.40 -20.78
C GLU A 144 -9.82 -10.74 -20.40
N ASP A 145 -11.16 -10.80 -20.41
CA ASP A 145 -11.93 -12.02 -20.29
C ASP A 145 -12.76 -12.18 -21.55
N PRO A 146 -12.36 -13.06 -22.49
CA PRO A 146 -13.04 -13.18 -23.78
C PRO A 146 -14.47 -13.73 -23.68
N ILE A 147 -14.84 -14.32 -22.54
CA ILE A 147 -16.17 -14.90 -22.32
C ILE A 147 -17.14 -13.88 -21.74
N ASN A 148 -16.69 -13.12 -20.73
CA ASN A 148 -17.56 -12.27 -19.91
C ASN A 148 -17.45 -10.76 -20.21
N MET A 149 -16.39 -10.33 -20.88
CA MET A 149 -16.20 -8.92 -21.22
C MET A 149 -16.77 -8.59 -22.60
N ILE A 150 -17.52 -7.49 -22.66
CA ILE A 150 -18.05 -6.95 -23.92
C ILE A 150 -17.01 -5.98 -24.47
N LYS A 151 -16.55 -6.23 -25.71
CA LYS A 151 -15.69 -5.29 -26.43
C LYS A 151 -16.57 -4.31 -27.22
N LEU A 152 -16.42 -3.04 -26.91
CA LEU A 152 -17.10 -1.95 -27.61
C LEU A 152 -16.28 -1.43 -28.78
#